data_c8aa4413580605b52d40048fbb7be36d
#
_entry.id   c8aa4413580605b52d40048fbb7be36d
#
_cell.length_a   1.000
_cell.length_b   1.000
_cell.length_c   1.000
_cell.angle_alpha   90.00
_cell.angle_beta   90.00
_cell.angle_gamma   90.00
#
_symmetry.space_group_name_H-M   'P 1'
#
loop_
_entity.id
_entity.type
_entity.pdbx_description
1 polymer ?
#
loop_
_entity_poly.entity_id
_entity_poly.type
_entity_poly.pdbx_seq_one_letter_code
_entity_poly.pdbx_strand_id
1 'polypeptide(L)'
;MELKIISWESKGLRCPDGKVDLCENGFKRFNFIQMPNGTGKTTYLELIQYSLSGFLQHMEGVEIGKYFHVANPSEQAFFELLVDSGSEKVTFRIDFKFDKEAILNRSSQNKSKVKYSTSYAGIGGFKPGHNPPKEMKKMLTNEFVKLFVFDGEFANKLFDPADSKAFQCLDSICQLNILDNMEKSLDTYFKNQVIESDKSSAKTQAGVTKAIKEKEKYEKIKDQLADKLENGNKEIQRII
;
A
#
# COMPACT_ATOMS: atom_id res chain seq x y z
N MET A 1 -3.10 -17.04 6.79
CA MET A 1 -2.70 -16.92 5.37
C MET A 1 -1.19 -16.76 5.34
N GLU A 2 -0.48 -17.51 4.53
CA GLU A 2 0.96 -17.39 4.38
C GLU A 2 1.22 -16.81 2.98
N LEU A 3 1.93 -15.68 2.91
CA LEU A 3 2.30 -15.05 1.64
C LEU A 3 3.76 -15.34 1.35
N LYS A 4 4.05 -15.94 0.18
CA LYS A 4 5.40 -16.29 -0.25
C LYS A 4 5.72 -15.60 -1.57
N ILE A 5 6.84 -14.92 -1.65
CA ILE A 5 7.38 -14.43 -2.93
C ILE A 5 8.00 -15.62 -3.66
N ILE A 6 7.55 -15.89 -4.89
CA ILE A 6 8.07 -16.97 -5.74
C ILE A 6 9.20 -16.43 -6.60
N SER A 7 8.94 -15.36 -7.33
CA SER A 7 9.90 -14.78 -8.27
C SER A 7 9.55 -13.32 -8.57
N TRP A 8 10.53 -12.60 -9.08
CA TRP A 8 10.29 -11.35 -9.76
C TRP A 8 11.13 -11.23 -11.02
N GLU A 9 10.67 -10.39 -11.94
CA GLU A 9 11.35 -10.07 -13.18
C GLU A 9 11.35 -8.56 -13.38
N SER A 10 12.46 -8.03 -13.88
CA SER A 10 12.62 -6.61 -14.19
C SER A 10 13.27 -6.41 -15.55
N LYS A 11 12.86 -5.36 -16.26
CA LYS A 11 13.48 -4.97 -17.53
C LYS A 11 13.40 -3.47 -17.73
N GLY A 12 14.52 -2.86 -18.11
CA GLY A 12 14.62 -1.44 -18.47
C GLY A 12 14.52 -0.48 -17.29
N LEU A 13 14.66 -0.96 -16.05
CA LEU A 13 14.58 -0.20 -14.81
C LEU A 13 15.98 0.08 -14.25
N ARG A 14 16.07 0.95 -13.25
CA ARG A 14 17.30 1.26 -12.50
C ARG A 14 17.75 0.09 -11.57
N CYS A 15 17.60 -1.13 -12.03
CA CYS A 15 18.06 -2.36 -11.41
C CYS A 15 18.42 -3.34 -12.54
N PRO A 16 19.14 -4.44 -12.27
CA PRO A 16 19.51 -5.39 -13.30
C PRO A 16 18.30 -5.95 -14.04
N ASP A 17 18.40 -6.05 -15.36
CA ASP A 17 17.43 -6.78 -16.15
C ASP A 17 17.56 -8.28 -15.87
N GLY A 18 16.44 -8.97 -15.70
CA GLY A 18 16.41 -10.41 -15.52
C GLY A 18 15.35 -10.87 -14.53
N LYS A 19 15.32 -12.19 -14.34
CA LYS A 19 14.41 -12.87 -13.45
C LYS A 19 15.18 -13.45 -12.25
N VAL A 20 14.63 -13.27 -11.07
CA VAL A 20 15.07 -13.92 -9.84
C VAL A 20 13.99 -14.91 -9.42
N ASP A 21 14.32 -16.18 -9.33
CA ASP A 21 13.42 -17.24 -8.89
C ASP A 21 13.89 -17.79 -7.53
N LEU A 22 13.04 -17.64 -6.52
CA LEU A 22 13.33 -18.11 -5.15
C LEU A 22 12.91 -19.57 -4.92
N CYS A 23 12.25 -20.17 -5.90
CA CYS A 23 11.67 -21.49 -5.79
C CYS A 23 12.27 -22.51 -6.77
N GLU A 24 13.32 -22.14 -7.51
CA GLU A 24 13.97 -23.01 -8.51
C GLU A 24 14.37 -24.38 -7.95
N ASN A 25 14.77 -24.43 -6.66
CA ASN A 25 15.10 -25.66 -5.93
C ASN A 25 14.07 -26.01 -4.82
N GLY A 26 12.81 -25.61 -5.02
CA GLY A 26 11.73 -25.72 -4.04
C GLY A 26 11.73 -24.59 -3.01
N PHE A 27 10.62 -24.42 -2.30
CA PHE A 27 10.48 -23.39 -1.26
C PHE A 27 11.51 -23.59 -0.14
N LYS A 28 12.29 -22.54 0.12
CA LYS A 28 13.23 -22.48 1.24
C LYS A 28 12.67 -21.55 2.32
N ARG A 29 12.93 -21.89 3.58
CA ARG A 29 12.57 -21.03 4.72
C ARG A 29 13.32 -19.71 4.69
N PHE A 30 14.56 -19.72 4.21
CA PHE A 30 15.42 -18.57 4.06
C PHE A 30 16.02 -18.54 2.66
N ASN A 31 15.97 -17.37 2.02
CA ASN A 31 16.63 -17.09 0.76
C ASN A 31 17.60 -15.95 0.96
N PHE A 32 18.83 -16.11 0.53
CA PHE A 32 19.88 -15.09 0.60
C PHE A 32 20.23 -14.63 -0.81
N ILE A 33 20.05 -13.33 -1.07
CA ILE A 33 20.33 -12.74 -2.37
C ILE A 33 21.49 -11.76 -2.21
N GLN A 34 22.63 -12.12 -2.78
CA GLN A 34 23.81 -11.27 -2.76
C GLN A 34 23.84 -10.40 -4.01
N MET A 35 23.92 -9.09 -3.81
CA MET A 35 24.03 -8.11 -4.88
C MET A 35 25.14 -7.09 -4.55
N PRO A 36 25.98 -6.71 -5.53
CA PRO A 36 26.99 -5.66 -5.35
C PRO A 36 26.37 -4.31 -4.95
N ASN A 37 27.16 -3.41 -4.40
CA ASN A 37 26.70 -2.06 -4.10
C ASN A 37 26.39 -1.29 -5.40
N GLY A 38 25.34 -0.46 -5.36
CA GLY A 38 24.94 0.33 -6.54
C GLY A 38 24.12 -0.43 -7.59
N THR A 39 23.87 -1.73 -7.42
CA THR A 39 23.13 -2.54 -8.42
C THR A 39 21.61 -2.49 -8.28
N GLY A 40 21.06 -1.57 -7.48
CA GLY A 40 19.60 -1.39 -7.40
C GLY A 40 18.90 -2.23 -6.32
N LYS A 41 19.61 -2.65 -5.24
CA LYS A 41 18.99 -3.35 -4.09
C LYS A 41 17.76 -2.63 -3.55
N THR A 42 17.91 -1.33 -3.26
CA THR A 42 16.80 -0.49 -2.77
C THR A 42 15.69 -0.37 -3.81
N THR A 43 16.04 -0.29 -5.08
CA THR A 43 15.07 -0.26 -6.19
C THR A 43 14.22 -1.52 -6.21
N TYR A 44 14.83 -2.70 -6.08
CA TYR A 44 14.07 -3.96 -6.00
C TYR A 44 13.15 -3.99 -4.80
N LEU A 45 13.65 -3.59 -3.63
CA LEU A 45 12.86 -3.54 -2.40
C LEU A 45 11.63 -2.65 -2.56
N GLU A 46 11.82 -1.43 -3.06
CA GLU A 46 10.73 -0.48 -3.35
C GLU A 46 9.74 -1.06 -4.37
N LEU A 47 10.22 -1.68 -5.45
CA LEU A 47 9.36 -2.26 -6.48
C LEU A 47 8.54 -3.44 -5.95
N ILE A 48 9.12 -4.28 -5.08
CA ILE A 48 8.38 -5.34 -4.38
C ILE A 48 7.30 -4.74 -3.47
N GLN A 49 7.65 -3.73 -2.65
CA GLN A 49 6.68 -3.02 -1.81
C GLN A 49 5.51 -2.47 -2.62
N TYR A 50 5.82 -1.78 -3.71
CA TYR A 50 4.79 -1.14 -4.53
C TYR A 50 3.98 -2.12 -5.38
N SER A 51 4.58 -3.23 -5.80
CA SER A 51 3.84 -4.31 -6.46
C SER A 51 2.80 -4.91 -5.52
N LEU A 52 3.14 -5.09 -4.25
CA LEU A 52 2.23 -5.63 -3.25
C LEU A 52 1.17 -4.61 -2.82
N SER A 53 1.54 -3.34 -2.62
CA SER A 53 0.64 -2.31 -2.09
C SER A 53 -0.17 -1.56 -3.14
N GLY A 54 0.24 -1.59 -4.41
CA GLY A 54 -0.38 -0.78 -5.47
C GLY A 54 -0.11 0.73 -5.37
N PHE A 55 0.75 1.16 -4.45
CA PHE A 55 0.89 2.57 -4.09
C PHE A 55 1.50 3.45 -5.19
N LEU A 56 2.34 2.89 -6.06
CA LEU A 56 3.06 3.65 -7.11
C LEU A 56 2.11 4.33 -8.11
N GLN A 57 0.88 3.83 -8.29
CA GLN A 57 -0.13 4.45 -9.16
C GLN A 57 -0.57 5.86 -8.69
N HIS A 58 -0.30 6.21 -7.43
CA HIS A 58 -0.64 7.51 -6.85
C HIS A 58 0.52 8.50 -6.86
N MET A 59 1.69 8.09 -7.38
CA MET A 59 2.88 8.94 -7.46
C MET A 59 2.88 9.81 -8.71
N GLU A 60 3.53 10.98 -8.58
CA GLU A 60 3.71 11.90 -9.69
C GLU A 60 4.81 11.42 -10.65
N GLY A 61 4.81 11.95 -11.87
CA GLY A 61 5.76 11.58 -12.91
C GLY A 61 7.23 11.78 -12.52
N VAL A 62 7.53 12.80 -11.71
CA VAL A 62 8.89 13.05 -11.19
C VAL A 62 9.35 11.91 -10.28
N GLU A 63 8.49 11.41 -9.40
CA GLU A 63 8.78 10.30 -8.50
C GLU A 63 8.94 8.98 -9.27
N ILE A 64 8.11 8.76 -10.30
CA ILE A 64 8.20 7.62 -11.20
C ILE A 64 9.52 7.66 -11.97
N GLY A 65 9.98 8.84 -12.38
CA GLY A 65 11.22 9.05 -13.10
C GLY A 65 12.48 8.54 -12.39
N LYS A 66 12.47 8.39 -11.06
CA LYS A 66 13.62 7.85 -10.30
C LYS A 66 13.98 6.41 -10.65
N TYR A 67 13.04 5.64 -11.23
CA TYR A 67 13.25 4.26 -11.67
C TYR A 67 13.84 4.14 -13.07
N PHE A 68 13.99 5.27 -13.77
CA PHE A 68 14.57 5.29 -15.11
C PHE A 68 16.07 4.96 -15.10
N HIS A 69 16.48 4.09 -16.01
CA HIS A 69 17.88 3.70 -16.14
C HIS A 69 18.64 4.64 -17.08
N VAL A 70 19.38 5.59 -16.54
CA VAL A 70 20.06 6.64 -17.30
C VAL A 70 21.12 6.09 -18.25
N ALA A 71 21.88 5.07 -17.83
CA ALA A 71 22.95 4.49 -18.64
C ALA A 71 22.43 3.57 -19.77
N ASN A 72 21.22 3.01 -19.62
CA ASN A 72 20.56 2.21 -20.66
C ASN A 72 19.10 2.69 -20.79
N PRO A 73 18.88 3.85 -21.42
CA PRO A 73 17.60 4.53 -21.41
C PRO A 73 16.56 3.79 -22.26
N SER A 74 15.50 3.31 -21.62
CA SER A 74 14.33 2.74 -22.27
C SER A 74 13.09 3.55 -21.90
N GLU A 75 12.27 3.86 -22.89
CA GLU A 75 10.98 4.53 -22.62
C GLU A 75 9.94 3.60 -22.00
N GLN A 76 10.12 2.30 -22.19
CA GLN A 76 9.24 1.27 -21.64
C GLN A 76 10.04 0.32 -20.77
N ALA A 77 9.54 0.07 -19.59
CA ALA A 77 10.12 -0.86 -18.64
C ALA A 77 9.02 -1.60 -17.90
N PHE A 78 9.35 -2.70 -17.25
CA PHE A 78 8.39 -3.38 -16.41
C PHE A 78 9.05 -4.03 -15.19
N PHE A 79 8.22 -4.22 -14.17
CA PHE A 79 8.51 -5.07 -13.03
C PHE A 79 7.33 -6.02 -12.81
N GLU A 80 7.62 -7.30 -12.66
CA GLU A 80 6.62 -8.34 -12.43
C GLU A 80 6.98 -9.13 -11.18
N LEU A 81 6.02 -9.30 -10.28
CA LEU A 81 6.17 -10.02 -9.00
C LEU A 81 5.17 -11.16 -8.95
N LEU A 82 5.64 -12.38 -8.78
CA LEU A 82 4.83 -13.57 -8.56
C LEU A 82 4.85 -13.96 -7.09
N VAL A 83 3.68 -14.06 -6.50
CA VAL A 83 3.50 -14.46 -5.10
C VAL A 83 2.55 -15.63 -4.99
N ASP A 84 2.72 -16.43 -3.93
CA ASP A 84 1.81 -17.51 -3.55
C ASP A 84 1.09 -17.11 -2.25
N SER A 85 -0.22 -17.14 -2.27
CA SER A 85 -1.06 -16.86 -1.10
C SER A 85 -1.41 -18.12 -0.29
N GLY A 86 -0.90 -19.27 -0.71
CA GLY A 86 -1.28 -20.60 -0.19
C GLY A 86 -2.54 -21.16 -0.84
N SER A 87 -3.47 -20.32 -1.29
CA SER A 87 -4.68 -20.74 -2.04
C SER A 87 -4.47 -20.62 -3.56
N GLU A 88 -3.76 -19.60 -4.00
CA GLU A 88 -3.53 -19.31 -5.42
C GLU A 88 -2.26 -18.49 -5.64
N LYS A 89 -1.72 -18.56 -6.85
CA LYS A 89 -0.60 -17.73 -7.30
C LYS A 89 -1.14 -16.44 -7.90
N VAL A 90 -0.56 -15.32 -7.50
CA VAL A 90 -0.95 -13.99 -7.95
C VAL A 90 0.26 -13.31 -8.57
N THR A 91 0.09 -12.80 -9.79
CA THR A 91 1.10 -12.01 -10.49
C THR A 91 0.69 -10.54 -10.45
N PHE A 92 1.56 -9.69 -9.92
CA PHE A 92 1.46 -8.25 -9.99
C PHE A 92 2.47 -7.73 -11.01
N ARG A 93 2.00 -6.96 -11.98
CA ARG A 93 2.86 -6.36 -12.99
C ARG A 93 2.69 -4.85 -13.00
N ILE A 94 3.82 -4.15 -13.05
CA ILE A 94 3.91 -2.70 -13.18
C ILE A 94 4.62 -2.41 -14.50
N ASP A 95 3.91 -1.81 -15.45
CA ASP A 95 4.47 -1.32 -16.69
C ASP A 95 4.75 0.17 -16.55
N PHE A 96 5.96 0.59 -16.86
CA PHE A 96 6.44 1.96 -16.83
C PHE A 96 6.48 2.54 -18.24
N LYS A 97 6.00 3.77 -18.36
CA LYS A 97 6.22 4.60 -19.55
C LYS A 97 6.93 5.87 -19.10
N PHE A 98 8.20 5.98 -19.43
CA PHE A 98 9.03 7.10 -19.02
C PHE A 98 8.97 8.25 -20.03
N ASP A 99 8.95 9.47 -19.52
CA ASP A 99 9.19 10.69 -20.28
C ASP A 99 10.71 10.97 -20.29
N LYS A 100 11.40 10.32 -21.23
CA LYS A 100 12.85 10.33 -21.32
C LYS A 100 13.43 11.74 -21.41
N GLU A 101 12.84 12.61 -22.23
CA GLU A 101 13.32 13.97 -22.41
C GLU A 101 13.20 14.78 -21.13
N ALA A 102 12.04 14.72 -20.47
CA ALA A 102 11.82 15.41 -19.22
C ALA A 102 12.75 14.91 -18.09
N ILE A 103 13.02 13.59 -18.03
CA ILE A 103 13.92 13.01 -17.04
C ILE A 103 15.36 13.47 -17.25
N LEU A 104 15.88 13.38 -18.50
CA LEU A 104 17.24 13.77 -18.81
C LEU A 104 17.47 15.28 -18.62
N ASN A 105 16.49 16.10 -18.92
CA ASN A 105 16.52 17.55 -18.75
C ASN A 105 16.14 18.00 -17.32
N ARG A 106 15.88 17.07 -16.39
CA ARG A 106 15.43 17.33 -15.01
C ARG A 106 14.24 18.27 -14.95
N SER A 107 13.31 18.12 -15.87
CA SER A 107 12.10 18.95 -15.94
C SER A 107 11.12 18.59 -14.83
N SER A 108 10.54 19.62 -14.20
CA SER A 108 9.42 19.44 -13.25
C SER A 108 8.14 18.96 -13.94
N GLN A 109 8.02 19.09 -15.27
CA GLN A 109 6.87 18.65 -16.05
C GLN A 109 7.03 17.20 -16.58
N ASN A 110 7.63 16.32 -15.79
CA ASN A 110 7.79 14.92 -16.16
C ASN A 110 6.43 14.21 -16.22
N LYS A 111 6.10 13.66 -17.37
CA LYS A 111 4.84 12.94 -17.65
C LYS A 111 4.97 11.43 -17.59
N SER A 112 5.99 10.92 -16.93
CA SER A 112 6.15 9.48 -16.70
C SER A 112 4.92 8.90 -16.01
N LYS A 113 4.53 7.70 -16.39
CA LYS A 113 3.32 7.03 -15.89
C LYS A 113 3.59 5.56 -15.63
N VAL A 114 2.80 4.98 -14.74
CA VAL A 114 2.76 3.54 -14.50
C VAL A 114 1.38 2.98 -14.78
N LYS A 115 1.34 1.71 -15.19
CA LYS A 115 0.11 0.93 -15.31
C LYS A 115 0.29 -0.35 -14.53
N TYR A 116 -0.68 -0.63 -13.67
CA TYR A 116 -0.76 -1.90 -12.97
C TYR A 116 -1.60 -2.88 -13.75
N SER A 117 -1.23 -4.15 -13.65
CA SER A 117 -2.08 -5.28 -14.02
C SER A 117 -1.88 -6.42 -13.03
N THR A 118 -2.95 -7.15 -12.75
CA THR A 118 -2.96 -8.26 -11.81
C THR A 118 -3.53 -9.50 -12.49
N SER A 119 -2.91 -10.66 -12.27
CA SER A 119 -3.38 -11.94 -12.79
C SER A 119 -3.38 -12.99 -11.68
N TYR A 120 -4.48 -13.76 -11.61
CA TYR A 120 -4.61 -14.97 -10.79
C TYR A 120 -5.72 -15.85 -11.36
N ALA A 121 -5.82 -17.11 -10.90
CA ALA A 121 -6.71 -18.10 -11.50
C ALA A 121 -8.18 -17.66 -11.58
N GLY A 122 -8.67 -16.92 -10.56
CA GLY A 122 -10.06 -16.46 -10.50
C GLY A 122 -10.44 -15.35 -11.49
N ILE A 123 -9.47 -14.72 -12.19
CA ILE A 123 -9.77 -13.62 -13.13
C ILE A 123 -9.40 -13.90 -14.58
N GLY A 124 -8.80 -15.06 -14.87
CA GLY A 124 -8.59 -15.51 -16.25
C GLY A 124 -7.67 -14.61 -17.08
N GLY A 125 -6.45 -14.34 -16.63
CA GLY A 125 -5.45 -13.53 -17.31
C GLY A 125 -5.17 -12.19 -16.61
N PHE A 126 -4.40 -11.30 -17.26
CA PHE A 126 -4.07 -9.98 -16.72
C PHE A 126 -5.25 -9.02 -16.83
N LYS A 127 -5.70 -8.50 -15.69
CA LYS A 127 -6.67 -7.39 -15.63
C LYS A 127 -5.97 -6.07 -15.27
N PRO A 128 -6.36 -4.95 -15.88
CA PRO A 128 -5.83 -3.64 -15.53
C PRO A 128 -6.10 -3.28 -14.07
N GLY A 129 -5.11 -2.65 -13.44
CA GLY A 129 -5.18 -2.18 -12.06
C GLY A 129 -4.58 -3.13 -11.04
N HIS A 130 -4.38 -2.63 -9.81
CA HIS A 130 -3.96 -3.41 -8.66
C HIS A 130 -5.20 -4.05 -8.01
N ASN A 131 -5.49 -5.29 -8.40
CA ASN A 131 -6.71 -6.00 -8.00
C ASN A 131 -6.37 -7.35 -7.35
N PRO A 132 -5.76 -7.37 -6.15
CA PRO A 132 -5.48 -8.62 -5.45
C PRO A 132 -6.78 -9.34 -5.05
N PRO A 133 -6.74 -10.66 -4.84
CA PRO A 133 -7.84 -11.42 -4.26
C PRO A 133 -8.36 -10.80 -2.97
N LYS A 134 -9.64 -10.93 -2.68
CA LYS A 134 -10.29 -10.28 -1.52
C LYS A 134 -9.60 -10.59 -0.19
N GLU A 135 -9.11 -11.81 -0.04
CA GLU A 135 -8.43 -12.26 1.17
C GLU A 135 -7.08 -11.55 1.37
N MET A 136 -6.35 -11.28 0.28
CA MET A 136 -5.08 -10.56 0.31
C MET A 136 -5.26 -9.05 0.47
N LYS A 137 -6.36 -8.48 -0.02
CA LYS A 137 -6.57 -7.03 -0.09
C LYS A 137 -6.43 -6.33 1.27
N LYS A 138 -6.83 -7.00 2.35
CA LYS A 138 -6.72 -6.46 3.72
C LYS A 138 -5.27 -6.36 4.20
N MET A 139 -4.39 -7.22 3.71
CA MET A 139 -2.98 -7.30 4.11
C MET A 139 -2.04 -6.56 3.16
N LEU A 140 -2.51 -6.21 1.97
CA LEU A 140 -1.69 -5.51 0.98
C LEU A 140 -1.89 -3.99 1.00
N THR A 141 -2.15 -3.41 2.18
CA THR A 141 -2.08 -1.96 2.36
C THR A 141 -0.62 -1.50 2.40
N ASN A 142 -0.37 -0.25 2.01
CA ASN A 142 0.98 0.29 1.98
C ASN A 142 1.68 0.23 3.35
N GLU A 143 0.95 0.54 4.41
CA GLU A 143 1.42 0.52 5.79
C GLU A 143 1.77 -0.90 6.21
N PHE A 144 0.89 -1.87 5.95
CA PHE A 144 1.11 -3.26 6.31
C PHE A 144 2.29 -3.87 5.53
N VAL A 145 2.38 -3.62 4.22
CA VAL A 145 3.47 -4.14 3.38
C VAL A 145 4.84 -3.64 3.86
N LYS A 146 4.94 -2.36 4.27
CA LYS A 146 6.18 -1.78 4.81
C LYS A 146 6.71 -2.45 6.07
N LEU A 147 5.87 -3.16 6.82
CA LEU A 147 6.30 -3.92 8.00
C LEU A 147 7.05 -5.19 7.67
N PHE A 148 6.80 -5.77 6.51
CA PHE A 148 7.37 -7.05 6.09
C PHE A 148 8.41 -6.92 4.97
N VAL A 149 8.34 -5.83 4.22
CA VAL A 149 9.28 -5.51 3.13
C VAL A 149 9.94 -4.18 3.46
N PHE A 150 11.08 -4.20 4.13
CA PHE A 150 11.76 -3.01 4.63
C PHE A 150 13.28 -3.11 4.49
N ASP A 151 13.94 -1.98 4.48
CA ASP A 151 15.40 -1.87 4.53
C ASP A 151 15.93 -1.82 5.97
N GLY A 152 17.26 -1.93 6.12
CA GLY A 152 17.90 -1.89 7.44
C GLY A 152 17.74 -0.54 8.16
N GLU A 153 17.54 0.57 7.44
CA GLU A 153 17.30 1.88 8.05
C GLU A 153 15.92 1.93 8.71
N PHE A 154 14.93 1.37 8.07
CA PHE A 154 13.58 1.26 8.65
C PHE A 154 13.59 0.35 9.88
N ALA A 155 14.32 -0.78 9.85
CA ALA A 155 14.46 -1.66 11.00
C ALA A 155 15.03 -0.92 12.21
N ASN A 156 16.08 -0.12 12.01
CA ASN A 156 16.66 0.67 13.09
C ASN A 156 15.66 1.68 13.68
N LYS A 157 14.87 2.35 12.84
CA LYS A 157 13.83 3.30 13.27
C LYS A 157 12.65 2.64 13.95
N LEU A 158 12.35 1.39 13.61
CA LEU A 158 11.27 0.62 14.23
C LEU A 158 11.53 0.35 15.72
N PHE A 159 12.80 0.14 16.07
CA PHE A 159 13.25 -0.14 17.44
C PHE A 159 13.73 1.11 18.19
N ASP A 160 13.64 2.30 17.59
CA ASP A 160 13.97 3.55 18.25
C ASP A 160 12.82 3.97 19.20
N PRO A 161 13.06 4.02 20.52
CA PRO A 161 12.03 4.42 21.48
C PRO A 161 11.51 5.85 21.28
N ALA A 162 12.30 6.71 20.63
CA ALA A 162 11.91 8.09 20.32
C ALA A 162 11.04 8.21 19.06
N ASP A 163 10.98 7.18 18.22
CA ASP A 163 10.17 7.18 16.99
C ASP A 163 8.89 6.35 17.18
N SER A 164 7.73 7.00 17.03
CA SER A 164 6.41 6.36 17.19
C SER A 164 6.07 5.31 16.11
N LYS A 165 7.03 4.91 15.28
CA LYS A 165 6.81 3.97 14.17
C LYS A 165 6.39 2.58 14.64
N ALA A 166 6.88 2.12 15.79
CA ALA A 166 6.42 0.85 16.36
C ALA A 166 4.91 0.87 16.64
N PHE A 167 4.38 1.97 17.17
CA PHE A 167 2.94 2.15 17.39
C PHE A 167 2.17 2.22 16.07
N GLN A 168 2.66 2.97 15.08
CA GLN A 168 2.05 3.00 13.74
C GLN A 168 2.01 1.62 13.09
N CYS A 169 3.02 0.80 13.35
CA CYS A 169 3.06 -0.58 12.91
C CYS A 169 2.01 -1.45 13.61
N LEU A 170 1.86 -1.32 14.93
CA LEU A 170 0.82 -2.01 15.68
C LEU A 170 -0.57 -1.57 15.23
N ASP A 171 -0.79 -0.28 15.03
CA ASP A 171 -2.04 0.26 14.49
C ASP A 171 -2.39 -0.36 13.14
N SER A 172 -1.40 -0.52 12.28
CA SER A 172 -1.57 -1.16 10.97
C SER A 172 -1.87 -2.66 11.07
N ILE A 173 -1.18 -3.39 11.95
CA ILE A 173 -1.43 -4.82 12.20
C ILE A 173 -2.82 -5.03 12.81
N CYS A 174 -3.20 -4.20 13.77
CA CYS A 174 -4.50 -4.24 14.41
C CYS A 174 -5.61 -3.62 13.57
N GLN A 175 -5.27 -3.05 12.40
CA GLN A 175 -6.20 -2.36 11.49
C GLN A 175 -6.95 -1.20 12.16
N LEU A 176 -6.36 -0.56 13.17
CA LEU A 176 -6.98 0.56 13.88
C LEU A 176 -7.21 1.78 12.98
N ASN A 177 -6.36 1.96 11.96
CA ASN A 177 -6.55 2.94 10.89
C ASN A 177 -7.87 2.78 10.12
N ILE A 178 -8.47 1.59 10.10
CA ILE A 178 -9.82 1.39 9.52
C ILE A 178 -10.86 2.16 10.34
N LEU A 179 -10.75 2.14 11.67
CA LEU A 179 -11.64 2.87 12.56
C LEU A 179 -11.51 4.38 12.35
N ASP A 180 -10.29 4.90 12.25
CA ASP A 180 -10.03 6.31 11.96
C ASP A 180 -10.57 6.73 10.59
N ASN A 181 -10.40 5.89 9.58
CA ASN A 181 -10.94 6.14 8.24
C ASN A 181 -12.48 6.05 8.21
N MET A 182 -13.07 5.16 9.00
CA MET A 182 -14.53 5.11 9.16
C MET A 182 -15.04 6.37 9.86
N GLU A 183 -14.37 6.84 10.91
CA GLU A 183 -14.70 8.11 11.59
C GLU A 183 -14.67 9.28 10.62
N LYS A 184 -13.57 9.47 9.88
CA LYS A 184 -13.43 10.52 8.88
C LYS A 184 -14.48 10.44 7.77
N SER A 185 -14.79 9.23 7.33
CA SER A 185 -15.82 9.00 6.31
C SER A 185 -17.21 9.33 6.83
N LEU A 186 -17.52 8.98 8.08
CA LEU A 186 -18.77 9.33 8.73
C LEU A 186 -18.89 10.85 8.92
N ASP A 187 -17.84 11.51 9.40
CA ASP A 187 -17.81 12.97 9.54
C ASP A 187 -18.04 13.69 8.20
N THR A 188 -17.42 13.18 7.14
CA THR A 188 -17.61 13.71 5.78
C THR A 188 -19.05 13.47 5.29
N TYR A 189 -19.60 12.29 5.53
CA TYR A 189 -20.98 11.97 5.19
C TYR A 189 -21.97 12.88 5.92
N PHE A 190 -21.80 13.07 7.24
CA PHE A 190 -22.66 13.94 8.03
C PHE A 190 -22.55 15.41 7.61
N LYS A 191 -21.34 15.91 7.35
CA LYS A 191 -21.15 17.26 6.81
C LYS A 191 -21.87 17.46 5.47
N ASN A 192 -21.77 16.49 4.58
CA ASN A 192 -22.46 16.53 3.28
C ASN A 192 -23.98 16.46 3.44
N GLN A 193 -24.49 15.60 4.36
CA GLN A 193 -25.91 15.50 4.65
C GLN A 193 -26.47 16.80 5.27
N VAL A 194 -25.71 17.47 6.15
CA VAL A 194 -26.09 18.79 6.69
C VAL A 194 -26.14 19.85 5.57
N ILE A 195 -25.14 19.88 4.69
CA ILE A 195 -25.11 20.81 3.55
C ILE A 195 -26.26 20.53 2.58
N GLU A 196 -26.61 19.27 2.31
CA GLU A 196 -27.77 18.92 1.47
C GLU A 196 -29.09 19.22 2.16
N SER A 197 -29.22 19.02 3.49
CA SER A 197 -30.42 19.35 4.24
C SER A 197 -30.62 20.87 4.33
N ASP A 198 -29.56 21.66 4.48
CA ASP A 198 -29.62 23.12 4.42
C ASP A 198 -30.06 23.65 3.02
N LYS A 199 -29.66 22.97 1.97
CA LYS A 199 -30.13 23.26 0.61
C LYS A 199 -31.57 22.80 0.36
N SER A 200 -32.08 21.80 1.13
CA SER A 200 -33.44 21.27 1.04
C SER A 200 -34.38 21.76 2.17
N SER A 201 -33.87 22.51 3.12
CA SER A 201 -34.58 22.89 4.37
C SER A 201 -35.72 23.90 4.18
N ALA A 202 -36.17 24.09 2.97
CA ALA A 202 -37.55 24.54 2.78
C ALA A 202 -38.59 23.44 3.05
N LYS A 203 -38.21 22.17 3.32
CA LYS A 203 -39.19 21.05 3.32
C LYS A 203 -39.04 19.93 4.34
N THR A 204 -38.29 19.96 5.43
CA THR A 204 -38.62 18.99 6.51
C THR A 204 -37.76 19.11 7.77
N GLN A 205 -38.30 19.71 8.81
CA GLN A 205 -37.85 19.63 10.23
C GLN A 205 -37.70 18.16 10.74
N ALA A 206 -38.43 17.21 10.16
CA ALA A 206 -38.38 15.80 10.51
C ALA A 206 -37.06 15.09 10.09
N GLY A 207 -36.47 15.48 8.96
CA GLY A 207 -35.18 14.92 8.49
C GLY A 207 -34.00 15.34 9.34
N VAL A 208 -33.96 16.60 9.77
CA VAL A 208 -32.92 17.15 10.66
C VAL A 208 -32.94 16.45 12.02
N THR A 209 -34.12 16.24 12.59
CA THR A 209 -34.28 15.56 13.89
C THR A 209 -33.85 14.09 13.83
N LYS A 210 -34.04 13.42 12.70
CA LYS A 210 -33.60 12.03 12.49
C LYS A 210 -32.06 11.96 12.36
N ALA A 211 -31.46 12.85 11.61
CA ALA A 211 -30.00 12.95 11.45
C ALA A 211 -29.30 13.27 12.78
N ILE A 212 -29.86 14.17 13.60
CA ILE A 212 -29.35 14.49 14.92
C ILE A 212 -29.38 13.25 15.84
N LYS A 213 -30.48 12.51 15.86
CA LYS A 213 -30.60 11.28 16.67
C LYS A 213 -29.63 10.18 16.22
N GLU A 214 -29.40 10.04 14.92
CA GLU A 214 -28.42 9.11 14.41
C GLU A 214 -26.99 9.55 14.78
N LYS A 215 -26.68 10.83 14.68
CA LYS A 215 -25.39 11.38 15.13
C LYS A 215 -25.13 11.08 16.62
N GLU A 216 -26.07 11.37 17.49
CA GLU A 216 -25.96 11.08 18.93
C GLU A 216 -25.74 9.58 19.22
N LYS A 217 -26.38 8.71 18.44
CA LYS A 217 -26.17 7.26 18.56
C LYS A 217 -24.73 6.85 18.19
N TYR A 218 -24.18 7.43 17.13
CA TYR A 218 -22.82 7.12 16.71
C TYR A 218 -21.76 7.76 17.62
N GLU A 219 -22.02 8.94 18.18
CA GLU A 219 -21.15 9.54 19.21
C GLU A 219 -21.07 8.64 20.46
N LYS A 220 -22.17 8.08 20.91
CA LYS A 220 -22.16 7.09 22.03
C LYS A 220 -21.36 5.84 21.72
N ILE A 221 -21.45 5.32 20.49
CA ILE A 221 -20.65 4.17 20.05
C ILE A 221 -19.16 4.52 20.01
N LYS A 222 -18.82 5.72 19.53
CA LYS A 222 -17.45 6.24 19.51
C LYS A 222 -16.86 6.31 20.93
N ASP A 223 -17.59 6.89 21.87
CA ASP A 223 -17.15 7.00 23.26
C ASP A 223 -16.94 5.62 23.90
N GLN A 224 -17.84 4.67 23.65
CA GLN A 224 -17.68 3.29 24.12
C GLN A 224 -16.46 2.57 23.52
N LEU A 225 -16.12 2.87 22.27
CA LEU A 225 -14.92 2.32 21.60
C LEU A 225 -13.66 2.99 22.11
N ALA A 226 -13.68 4.29 22.37
CA ALA A 226 -12.57 5.03 22.98
C ALA A 226 -12.24 4.49 24.38
N ASP A 227 -13.26 4.25 25.22
CA ASP A 227 -13.11 3.66 26.54
C ASP A 227 -12.50 2.24 26.48
N LYS A 228 -12.94 1.43 25.52
CA LYS A 228 -12.38 0.08 25.31
C LYS A 228 -10.92 0.13 24.86
N LEU A 229 -10.55 1.07 23.99
CA LEU A 229 -9.19 1.31 23.53
C LEU A 229 -8.29 1.76 24.69
N GLU A 230 -8.75 2.71 25.51
CA GLU A 230 -8.01 3.18 26.67
C GLU A 230 -7.79 2.05 27.70
N ASN A 231 -8.81 1.24 27.95
CA ASN A 231 -8.70 0.09 28.83
C ASN A 231 -7.75 -0.99 28.28
N GLY A 232 -7.80 -1.28 26.97
CA GLY A 232 -6.86 -2.17 26.30
C GLY A 232 -5.42 -1.68 26.39
N ASN A 233 -5.19 -0.39 26.19
CA ASN A 233 -3.85 0.22 26.33
C ASN A 233 -3.33 0.14 27.77
N LYS A 234 -4.20 0.32 28.78
CA LYS A 234 -3.82 0.15 30.20
C LYS A 234 -3.47 -1.31 30.53
N GLU A 235 -4.14 -2.28 29.95
CA GLU A 235 -3.78 -3.70 30.11
C GLU A 235 -2.44 -4.04 29.44
N ILE A 236 -2.20 -3.54 28.26
CA ILE A 236 -0.91 -3.73 27.58
C ILE A 236 0.24 -3.13 28.39
N GLN A 237 0.07 -1.92 28.96
CA GLN A 237 1.09 -1.30 29.83
C GLN A 237 1.32 -2.04 31.15
N ARG A 238 0.43 -2.92 31.59
CA ARG A 238 0.61 -3.76 32.77
C ARG A 238 1.34 -5.07 32.49
N ILE A 239 1.44 -5.45 31.23
CA ILE A 239 2.06 -6.72 30.79
C ILE A 239 3.51 -6.50 30.35
N ILE A 240 3.89 -5.27 30.02
CA ILE A 240 5.26 -4.84 29.72
C ILE A 240 5.93 -4.34 31.01
#